data_cf309b9e9b1a3e556da1b530d91ab13e
#
_entry.id   cf309b9e9b1a3e556da1b530d91ab13e
#
_cell.length_a   1.000
_cell.length_b   1.000
_cell.length_c   1.000
_cell.angle_alpha   90.00
_cell.angle_beta   90.00
_cell.angle_gamma   90.00
#
_symmetry.space_group_name_H-M   'P 1'
#
loop_
_entity.id
_entity.type
_entity.pdbx_description
1 polymer ?
#
loop_
_entity_poly.entity_id
_entity_poly.type
_entity_poly.pdbx_seq_one_letter_code
_entity_poly.pdbx_strand_id
1 'polypeptide(L)'
;MTRVACIGECMIELKQAQGELYSRGYGGDTLNTAIYLARLGADADYVTALGDDPMSEEMIAGWAAEGVGTRQVMRLPGKLPGIYLIRTDEAGERRFFHWRENSAARSLMNLPETGEILASLAGYDLVYLSAITLSLYDESGRARLLAALRRAREAGARVAFDTNFRIRGWPDLDLARTVFREAFEVADIALASVEDLLPLFSGESNDRLMARITSPEAVLKLSEPACIVRFEGASCAVKAEPMTAPVVDTTAAGDSFAAAYIFARLAGAGPVAAARAGHRLASSVVCHPGAIIPRSAMPTNNTPGQAAFRKVSA
;
A
#
# COMPACT_ATOMS: atom_id res chain seq x y z
N MET A 1 16.63 0.24 13.31
CA MET A 1 15.92 0.00 12.04
C MET A 1 14.58 0.69 12.15
N THR A 2 14.11 1.29 11.08
CA THR A 2 12.81 1.97 11.05
C THR A 2 11.70 0.93 10.98
N ARG A 3 10.74 0.98 11.89
CA ARG A 3 9.63 0.03 12.01
C ARG A 3 8.39 0.56 11.32
N VAL A 4 7.84 -0.22 10.40
CA VAL A 4 6.63 0.15 9.65
C VAL A 4 5.57 -0.93 9.80
N ALA A 5 4.33 -0.56 10.19
CA ALA A 5 3.18 -1.45 10.14
C ALA A 5 2.38 -1.19 8.85
N CYS A 6 2.19 -2.21 8.02
CA CYS A 6 1.32 -2.14 6.84
C CYS A 6 0.02 -2.92 7.13
N ILE A 7 -1.12 -2.23 7.11
CA ILE A 7 -2.42 -2.82 7.47
C ILE A 7 -3.25 -3.05 6.22
N GLY A 8 -3.75 -4.27 6.01
CA GLY A 8 -4.65 -4.53 4.90
C GLY A 8 -4.97 -5.98 4.65
N GLU A 9 -5.41 -6.29 3.43
CA GLU A 9 -5.74 -7.63 2.99
C GLU A 9 -4.81 -8.09 1.87
N CYS A 10 -4.33 -9.32 1.98
CA CYS A 10 -3.74 -10.05 0.87
C CYS A 10 -4.65 -11.22 0.50
N MET A 11 -4.84 -11.41 -0.79
CA MET A 11 -5.71 -12.44 -1.35
C MET A 11 -4.92 -13.42 -2.20
N ILE A 12 -5.46 -14.62 -2.39
CA ILE A 12 -5.00 -15.55 -3.41
C ILE A 12 -5.32 -14.98 -4.79
N GLU A 13 -4.32 -14.90 -5.65
CA GLU A 13 -4.46 -14.54 -7.06
C GLU A 13 -4.52 -15.78 -7.92
N LEU A 14 -5.54 -15.88 -8.78
CA LEU A 14 -5.62 -16.85 -9.85
C LEU A 14 -5.57 -16.10 -11.18
N LYS A 15 -4.44 -16.14 -11.85
CA LYS A 15 -4.25 -15.47 -13.15
C LYS A 15 -4.34 -16.48 -14.28
N GLN A 16 -5.22 -16.22 -15.25
CA GLN A 16 -5.32 -17.08 -16.44
C GLN A 16 -3.96 -17.15 -17.16
N ALA A 17 -3.50 -18.38 -17.39
CA ALA A 17 -2.29 -18.67 -18.13
C ALA A 17 -2.66 -19.10 -19.56
N GLN A 18 -2.48 -20.37 -19.92
CA GLN A 18 -2.78 -20.89 -21.23
C GLN A 18 -4.03 -21.80 -21.18
N GLY A 19 -5.00 -21.55 -22.04
CA GLY A 19 -6.25 -22.32 -22.09
C GLY A 19 -7.05 -22.22 -20.77
N GLU A 20 -7.37 -23.36 -20.16
CA GLU A 20 -8.10 -23.43 -18.88
C GLU A 20 -7.20 -23.39 -17.65
N LEU A 21 -5.87 -23.28 -17.82
CA LEU A 21 -4.92 -23.27 -16.71
C LEU A 21 -4.85 -21.88 -16.06
N TYR A 22 -4.64 -21.88 -14.76
CA TYR A 22 -4.40 -20.68 -13.97
C TYR A 22 -3.08 -20.83 -13.20
N SER A 23 -2.29 -19.77 -13.21
CA SER A 23 -1.19 -19.63 -12.26
C SER A 23 -1.72 -19.08 -10.94
N ARG A 24 -1.19 -19.58 -9.82
CA ARG A 24 -1.53 -19.09 -8.49
C ARG A 24 -0.42 -18.18 -7.96
N GLY A 25 -0.84 -17.06 -7.41
CA GLY A 25 0.01 -16.10 -6.71
C GLY A 25 -0.74 -15.51 -5.51
N TYR A 26 -0.22 -14.42 -4.99
CA TYR A 26 -0.90 -13.59 -3.98
C TYR A 26 -0.82 -12.14 -4.39
N GLY A 27 -1.85 -11.36 -4.03
CA GLY A 27 -1.91 -9.93 -4.31
C GLY A 27 -2.61 -9.16 -3.21
N GLY A 28 -2.05 -8.02 -2.87
CA GLY A 28 -2.59 -7.06 -1.92
C GLY A 28 -1.75 -5.80 -1.96
N ASP A 29 -2.36 -4.65 -2.13
CA ASP A 29 -1.69 -3.36 -2.28
C ASP A 29 -0.76 -3.06 -1.10
N THR A 30 -1.27 -3.19 0.12
CA THR A 30 -0.51 -2.93 1.34
C THR A 30 0.58 -3.99 1.60
N LEU A 31 0.38 -5.23 1.16
CA LEU A 31 1.43 -6.25 1.19
C LEU A 31 2.52 -5.94 0.17
N ASN A 32 2.17 -5.53 -1.05
CA ASN A 32 3.14 -5.14 -2.06
C ASN A 32 4.04 -4.02 -1.52
N THR A 33 3.44 -3.01 -0.88
CA THR A 33 4.17 -1.93 -0.21
C THR A 33 5.06 -2.48 0.91
N ALA A 34 4.59 -3.40 1.75
CA ALA A 34 5.37 -4.01 2.84
C ALA A 34 6.59 -4.78 2.30
N ILE A 35 6.42 -5.56 1.21
CA ILE A 35 7.51 -6.29 0.57
C ILE A 35 8.58 -5.33 0.05
N TYR A 36 8.18 -4.26 -0.66
CA TYR A 36 9.15 -3.29 -1.15
C TYR A 36 9.83 -2.52 -0.02
N LEU A 37 9.12 -2.18 1.07
CA LEU A 37 9.72 -1.58 2.27
C LEU A 37 10.77 -2.50 2.89
N ALA A 38 10.47 -3.80 3.05
CA ALA A 38 11.40 -4.79 3.58
C ALA A 38 12.63 -4.93 2.68
N ARG A 39 12.45 -4.99 1.36
CA ARG A 39 13.54 -5.04 0.37
C ARG A 39 14.41 -3.79 0.37
N LEU A 40 13.86 -2.63 0.71
CA LEU A 40 14.59 -1.37 0.89
C LEU A 40 15.33 -1.30 2.22
N GLY A 41 15.04 -2.20 3.19
CA GLY A 41 15.73 -2.31 4.47
C GLY A 41 14.94 -1.80 5.68
N ALA A 42 13.63 -1.55 5.56
CA ALA A 42 12.75 -1.29 6.70
C ALA A 42 12.42 -2.59 7.46
N ASP A 43 12.15 -2.49 8.76
CA ASP A 43 11.50 -3.54 9.56
C ASP A 43 9.98 -3.41 9.36
N ALA A 44 9.46 -4.04 8.29
CA ALA A 44 8.07 -3.93 7.87
C ALA A 44 7.25 -5.12 8.39
N ASP A 45 6.32 -4.89 9.30
CA ASP A 45 5.35 -5.87 9.76
C ASP A 45 4.04 -5.75 8.96
N TYR A 46 3.46 -6.90 8.59
CA TYR A 46 2.15 -6.94 7.96
C TYR A 46 1.06 -7.24 8.99
N VAL A 47 0.06 -6.37 9.09
CA VAL A 47 -1.05 -6.43 10.06
C VAL A 47 -2.31 -6.85 9.32
N THR A 48 -2.73 -8.08 9.52
CA THR A 48 -3.88 -8.69 8.82
C THR A 48 -4.45 -9.89 9.58
N ALA A 49 -5.47 -10.52 9.03
CA ALA A 49 -5.92 -11.83 9.49
C ALA A 49 -5.99 -12.80 8.31
N LEU A 50 -5.59 -14.04 8.56
CA LEU A 50 -5.66 -15.17 7.65
C LEU A 50 -6.37 -16.36 8.31
N GLY A 51 -6.63 -17.40 7.55
CA GLY A 51 -7.16 -18.67 8.07
C GLY A 51 -6.08 -19.56 8.69
N ASP A 52 -6.48 -20.74 9.10
CA ASP A 52 -5.62 -21.84 9.58
C ASP A 52 -5.41 -22.93 8.51
N ASP A 53 -5.67 -22.56 7.26
CA ASP A 53 -5.58 -23.42 6.08
C ASP A 53 -4.17 -23.41 5.45
N PRO A 54 -3.85 -24.43 4.62
CA PRO A 54 -2.53 -24.53 3.98
C PRO A 54 -2.15 -23.34 3.08
N MET A 55 -3.14 -22.67 2.43
CA MET A 55 -2.87 -21.53 1.58
C MET A 55 -2.41 -20.33 2.42
N SER A 56 -3.05 -20.13 3.58
CA SER A 56 -2.65 -19.10 4.56
C SER A 56 -1.23 -19.33 5.08
N GLU A 57 -0.84 -20.60 5.34
CA GLU A 57 0.54 -20.93 5.74
C GLU A 57 1.56 -20.60 4.64
N GLU A 58 1.26 -20.97 3.39
CA GLU A 58 2.13 -20.68 2.26
C GLU A 58 2.29 -19.17 2.04
N MET A 59 1.21 -18.39 2.18
CA MET A 59 1.25 -16.92 2.09
C MET A 59 2.19 -16.33 3.15
N ILE A 60 2.03 -16.74 4.41
CA ILE A 60 2.89 -16.27 5.52
C ILE A 60 4.35 -16.64 5.28
N ALA A 61 4.62 -17.88 4.86
CA ALA A 61 5.99 -18.31 4.55
C ALA A 61 6.60 -17.50 3.39
N GLY A 62 5.80 -17.21 2.36
CA GLY A 62 6.22 -16.37 1.23
C GLY A 62 6.56 -14.94 1.66
N TRP A 63 5.75 -14.34 2.52
CA TRP A 63 6.00 -13.00 3.03
C TRP A 63 7.23 -12.94 3.93
N ALA A 64 7.42 -13.93 4.80
CA ALA A 64 8.60 -14.05 5.64
C ALA A 64 9.90 -14.21 4.79
N ALA A 65 9.83 -14.97 3.68
CA ALA A 65 10.95 -15.11 2.74
C ALA A 65 11.30 -13.77 2.04
N GLU A 66 10.33 -12.89 1.89
CA GLU A 66 10.54 -11.51 1.41
C GLU A 66 11.05 -10.56 2.49
N GLY A 67 11.14 -11.00 3.74
CA GLY A 67 11.61 -10.21 4.87
C GLY A 67 10.51 -9.40 5.55
N VAL A 68 9.23 -9.67 5.23
CA VAL A 68 8.09 -9.05 5.90
C VAL A 68 7.84 -9.74 7.23
N GLY A 69 7.72 -8.96 8.30
CA GLY A 69 7.36 -9.46 9.63
C GLY A 69 5.91 -9.92 9.67
N THR A 70 5.69 -11.09 10.26
CA THR A 70 4.38 -11.77 10.28
C THR A 70 3.79 -11.89 11.69
N ARG A 71 4.38 -11.25 12.68
CA ARG A 71 3.97 -11.31 14.10
C ARG A 71 2.55 -10.76 14.35
N GLN A 72 2.09 -9.88 13.47
CA GLN A 72 0.78 -9.24 13.54
C GLN A 72 -0.25 -9.89 12.58
N VAL A 73 0.04 -11.10 12.10
CA VAL A 73 -0.88 -11.87 11.27
C VAL A 73 -1.73 -12.77 12.18
N MET A 74 -3.01 -12.39 12.35
CA MET A 74 -3.94 -13.17 13.16
C MET A 74 -4.39 -14.44 12.42
N ARG A 75 -4.55 -15.53 13.16
CA ARG A 75 -4.99 -16.82 12.62
C ARG A 75 -6.42 -17.11 13.09
N LEU A 76 -7.35 -17.19 12.13
CA LEU A 76 -8.77 -17.41 12.43
C LEU A 76 -9.18 -18.81 12.01
N PRO A 77 -9.48 -19.70 12.96
CA PRO A 77 -9.92 -21.07 12.65
C PRO A 77 -11.16 -21.08 11.75
N GLY A 78 -11.09 -21.89 10.69
CA GLY A 78 -12.17 -22.07 9.73
C GLY A 78 -12.43 -20.89 8.78
N LYS A 79 -11.62 -19.82 8.84
CA LYS A 79 -11.64 -18.73 7.85
C LYS A 79 -10.62 -19.02 6.75
N LEU A 80 -10.81 -18.33 5.62
CA LEU A 80 -9.94 -18.44 4.45
C LEU A 80 -9.51 -17.03 4.00
N PRO A 81 -8.38 -16.89 3.28
CA PRO A 81 -8.07 -15.67 2.58
C PRO A 81 -9.10 -15.38 1.47
N GLY A 82 -9.25 -14.13 1.10
CA GLY A 82 -9.99 -13.78 -0.11
C GLY A 82 -9.32 -14.36 -1.35
N ILE A 83 -10.08 -14.49 -2.43
CA ILE A 83 -9.58 -14.94 -3.74
C ILE A 83 -9.99 -13.93 -4.79
N TYR A 84 -9.11 -13.64 -5.73
CA TYR A 84 -9.48 -12.99 -6.96
C TYR A 84 -8.92 -13.72 -8.18
N LEU A 85 -9.66 -13.64 -9.26
CA LEU A 85 -9.33 -14.26 -10.53
C LEU A 85 -9.14 -13.17 -11.59
N ILE A 86 -8.06 -13.27 -12.35
CA ILE A 86 -7.76 -12.39 -13.47
C ILE A 86 -7.97 -13.18 -14.76
N ARG A 87 -8.90 -12.70 -15.58
CA ARG A 87 -9.06 -13.16 -16.97
C ARG A 87 -8.63 -12.03 -17.90
N THR A 88 -7.88 -12.39 -18.92
CA THR A 88 -7.51 -11.48 -20.01
C THR A 88 -8.37 -11.86 -21.21
N ASP A 89 -9.09 -10.91 -21.76
CA ASP A 89 -9.90 -11.13 -22.98
C ASP A 89 -9.04 -11.08 -24.24
N GLU A 90 -9.66 -11.32 -25.40
CA GLU A 90 -8.98 -11.33 -26.71
C GLU A 90 -8.35 -9.99 -27.10
N ALA A 91 -8.83 -8.88 -26.53
CA ALA A 91 -8.28 -7.55 -26.71
C ALA A 91 -7.11 -7.25 -25.76
N GLY A 92 -6.76 -8.18 -24.85
CA GLY A 92 -5.72 -8.00 -23.83
C GLY A 92 -6.22 -7.28 -22.58
N GLU A 93 -7.51 -6.98 -22.47
CA GLU A 93 -8.11 -6.31 -21.32
C GLU A 93 -8.27 -7.27 -20.14
N ARG A 94 -7.85 -6.83 -18.96
CA ARG A 94 -7.94 -7.64 -17.74
C ARG A 94 -9.26 -7.41 -17.03
N ARG A 95 -9.94 -8.50 -16.68
CA ARG A 95 -11.14 -8.50 -15.84
C ARG A 95 -10.86 -9.20 -14.54
N PHE A 96 -11.28 -8.56 -13.44
CA PHE A 96 -11.07 -9.04 -12.08
C PHE A 96 -12.39 -9.52 -11.48
N PHE A 97 -12.39 -10.75 -10.94
CA PHE A 97 -13.50 -11.35 -10.23
C PHE A 97 -13.05 -11.63 -8.80
N HIS A 98 -13.82 -11.21 -7.79
CA HIS A 98 -13.42 -11.29 -6.40
C HIS A 98 -14.41 -12.13 -5.59
N TRP A 99 -13.88 -12.95 -4.70
CA TRP A 99 -14.60 -13.68 -3.65
C TRP A 99 -13.90 -13.33 -2.33
N ARG A 100 -14.33 -12.27 -1.68
CA ARG A 100 -13.67 -11.74 -0.47
C ARG A 100 -14.62 -11.31 0.64
N GLU A 101 -15.94 -11.49 0.48
CA GLU A 101 -16.95 -11.02 1.43
C GLU A 101 -16.78 -11.67 2.80
N ASN A 102 -16.27 -12.91 2.86
CA ASN A 102 -16.04 -13.69 4.07
C ASN A 102 -14.55 -13.89 4.39
N SER A 103 -13.66 -13.12 3.78
CA SER A 103 -12.23 -13.26 4.02
C SER A 103 -11.88 -13.00 5.48
N ALA A 104 -10.83 -13.67 5.96
CA ALA A 104 -10.35 -13.52 7.33
C ALA A 104 -9.98 -12.05 7.65
N ALA A 105 -9.36 -11.33 6.72
CA ALA A 105 -8.93 -9.95 6.90
C ALA A 105 -10.09 -9.00 7.26
N ARG A 106 -11.29 -9.25 6.75
CA ARG A 106 -12.48 -8.45 7.09
C ARG A 106 -12.90 -8.57 8.56
N SER A 107 -12.48 -9.62 9.22
CA SER A 107 -12.78 -9.86 10.65
C SER A 107 -11.79 -9.17 11.59
N LEU A 108 -10.66 -8.66 11.10
CA LEU A 108 -9.56 -8.12 11.92
C LEU A 108 -10.03 -7.07 12.94
N MET A 109 -10.98 -6.22 12.60
CA MET A 109 -11.49 -5.18 13.52
C MET A 109 -12.51 -5.69 14.55
N ASN A 110 -12.91 -6.96 14.49
CA ASN A 110 -13.92 -7.56 15.34
C ASN A 110 -13.42 -8.78 16.16
N LEU A 111 -12.10 -8.98 16.23
CA LEU A 111 -11.47 -10.04 17.02
C LEU A 111 -11.32 -9.63 18.49
N PRO A 112 -11.26 -10.58 19.42
CA PRO A 112 -10.90 -10.31 20.81
C PRO A 112 -9.56 -9.58 20.93
N GLU A 113 -8.58 -9.93 20.12
CA GLU A 113 -7.21 -9.41 20.11
C GLU A 113 -7.09 -8.06 19.41
N THR A 114 -8.14 -7.57 18.74
CA THR A 114 -8.10 -6.28 18.00
C THR A 114 -7.58 -5.13 18.86
N GLY A 115 -7.96 -5.09 20.14
CA GLY A 115 -7.53 -4.03 21.06
C GLY A 115 -6.01 -4.00 21.23
N GLU A 116 -5.38 -5.15 21.38
CA GLU A 116 -3.91 -5.29 21.55
C GLU A 116 -3.17 -4.95 20.25
N ILE A 117 -3.69 -5.44 19.10
CA ILE A 117 -3.15 -5.12 17.78
C ILE A 117 -3.15 -3.60 17.55
N LEU A 118 -4.30 -2.96 17.78
CA LEU A 118 -4.44 -1.53 17.59
C LEU A 118 -3.58 -0.71 18.57
N ALA A 119 -3.41 -1.18 19.80
CA ALA A 119 -2.51 -0.54 20.78
C ALA A 119 -1.04 -0.67 20.36
N SER A 120 -0.64 -1.79 19.74
CA SER A 120 0.74 -2.01 19.30
C SER A 120 1.19 -1.03 18.20
N LEU A 121 0.26 -0.39 17.48
CA LEU A 121 0.57 0.57 16.41
C LEU A 121 1.37 1.78 16.91
N ALA A 122 1.22 2.14 18.17
CA ALA A 122 2.00 3.21 18.81
C ALA A 122 3.52 2.89 18.92
N GLY A 123 3.91 1.64 18.74
CA GLY A 123 5.32 1.22 18.78
C GLY A 123 6.03 1.25 17.42
N TYR A 124 5.37 1.71 16.36
CA TYR A 124 5.96 1.84 15.02
C TYR A 124 6.37 3.29 14.73
N ASP A 125 7.35 3.46 13.85
CA ASP A 125 7.73 4.80 13.36
C ASP A 125 6.72 5.32 12.33
N LEU A 126 6.05 4.38 11.61
CA LEU A 126 5.00 4.71 10.65
C LEU A 126 3.99 3.57 10.53
N VAL A 127 2.72 3.94 10.39
CA VAL A 127 1.62 3.02 10.04
C VAL A 127 1.11 3.37 8.65
N TYR A 128 1.09 2.38 7.75
CA TYR A 128 0.62 2.50 6.37
C TYR A 128 -0.67 1.72 6.15
N LEU A 129 -1.62 2.33 5.49
CA LEU A 129 -2.86 1.71 5.04
C LEU A 129 -3.38 2.37 3.76
N SER A 130 -4.35 1.72 3.11
CA SER A 130 -5.00 2.26 1.92
C SER A 130 -6.52 2.39 2.10
N ALA A 131 -7.18 3.02 1.12
CA ALA A 131 -8.64 3.05 1.10
C ALA A 131 -9.25 1.65 0.90
N ILE A 132 -8.54 0.71 0.27
CA ILE A 132 -8.96 -0.70 0.23
C ILE A 132 -9.06 -1.24 1.66
N THR A 133 -8.07 -0.97 2.52
CA THR A 133 -8.11 -1.37 3.93
C THR A 133 -9.34 -0.84 4.65
N LEU A 134 -9.64 0.45 4.48
CA LEU A 134 -10.82 1.07 5.11
C LEU A 134 -12.14 0.51 4.58
N SER A 135 -12.18 0.08 3.31
CA SER A 135 -13.36 -0.52 2.70
C SER A 135 -13.66 -1.95 3.18
N LEU A 136 -12.72 -2.61 3.85
CA LEU A 136 -12.92 -3.95 4.41
C LEU A 136 -13.89 -3.96 5.59
N TYR A 137 -13.92 -2.88 6.35
CA TYR A 137 -14.56 -2.83 7.66
C TYR A 137 -15.90 -2.09 7.60
N ASP A 138 -16.79 -2.44 8.51
CA ASP A 138 -18.01 -1.71 8.79
C ASP A 138 -17.69 -0.35 9.46
N GLU A 139 -18.72 0.43 9.75
CA GLU A 139 -18.58 1.74 10.37
C GLU A 139 -17.83 1.67 11.72
N SER A 140 -18.18 0.70 12.57
CA SER A 140 -17.54 0.49 13.86
C SER A 140 -16.05 0.13 13.71
N GLY A 141 -15.74 -0.80 12.80
CA GLY A 141 -14.36 -1.22 12.53
C GLY A 141 -13.51 -0.06 11.98
N ARG A 142 -14.05 0.74 11.05
CA ARG A 142 -13.37 1.96 10.56
C ARG A 142 -13.11 2.97 11.68
N ALA A 143 -14.12 3.23 12.50
CA ALA A 143 -13.99 4.16 13.62
C ALA A 143 -12.91 3.72 14.62
N ARG A 144 -12.85 2.41 14.94
CA ARG A 144 -11.82 1.82 15.82
C ARG A 144 -10.43 1.96 15.22
N LEU A 145 -10.26 1.68 13.93
CA LEU A 145 -8.98 1.82 13.25
C LEU A 145 -8.52 3.28 13.21
N LEU A 146 -9.37 4.20 12.76
CA LEU A 146 -9.04 5.64 12.70
C LEU A 146 -8.71 6.21 14.08
N ALA A 147 -9.43 5.80 15.13
CA ALA A 147 -9.10 6.18 16.50
C ALA A 147 -7.75 5.64 16.96
N ALA A 148 -7.39 4.41 16.57
CA ALA A 148 -6.09 3.83 16.88
C ALA A 148 -4.95 4.57 16.15
N LEU A 149 -5.16 4.96 14.90
CA LEU A 149 -4.19 5.75 14.14
C LEU A 149 -3.96 7.14 14.78
N ARG A 150 -5.01 7.80 15.28
CA ARG A 150 -4.85 9.06 16.03
C ARG A 150 -4.00 8.86 17.29
N ARG A 151 -4.27 7.80 18.07
CA ARG A 151 -3.45 7.47 19.26
C ARG A 151 -2.00 7.13 18.90
N ALA A 152 -1.77 6.41 17.81
CA ALA A 152 -0.42 6.13 17.33
C ALA A 152 0.33 7.42 16.98
N ARG A 153 -0.32 8.39 16.33
CA ARG A 153 0.25 9.72 16.05
C ARG A 153 0.57 10.49 17.33
N GLU A 154 -0.33 10.50 18.30
CA GLU A 154 -0.11 11.13 19.62
C GLU A 154 1.10 10.51 20.35
N ALA A 155 1.38 9.23 20.10
CA ALA A 155 2.56 8.52 20.62
C ALA A 155 3.84 8.75 19.78
N GLY A 156 3.76 9.47 18.66
CA GLY A 156 4.92 9.82 17.81
C GLY A 156 5.06 9.01 16.52
N ALA A 157 4.21 8.03 16.28
CA ALA A 157 4.16 7.35 14.98
C ALA A 157 3.63 8.29 13.90
N ARG A 158 4.08 8.13 12.65
CA ARG A 158 3.46 8.79 11.50
C ARG A 158 2.42 7.88 10.85
N VAL A 159 1.42 8.46 10.21
CA VAL A 159 0.41 7.72 9.43
C VAL A 159 0.55 8.09 7.95
N ALA A 160 0.68 7.07 7.09
CA ALA A 160 0.64 7.24 5.64
C ALA A 160 -0.60 6.53 5.08
N PHE A 161 -1.36 7.26 4.26
CA PHE A 161 -2.59 6.79 3.64
C PHE A 161 -2.49 6.85 2.12
N ASP A 162 -2.70 5.71 1.43
CA ASP A 162 -2.81 5.64 -0.03
C ASP A 162 -4.28 5.62 -0.45
N THR A 163 -4.65 6.46 -1.40
CA THR A 163 -6.04 6.59 -1.84
C THR A 163 -6.58 5.35 -2.54
N ASN A 164 -5.79 4.60 -3.24
CA ASN A 164 -6.07 3.32 -3.88
C ASN A 164 -7.58 2.94 -3.92
N PHE A 165 -8.39 3.81 -4.53
CA PHE A 165 -9.85 3.74 -4.52
C PHE A 165 -10.35 2.63 -5.43
N ARG A 166 -11.27 1.81 -4.91
CA ARG A 166 -11.95 0.78 -5.68
C ARG A 166 -13.45 0.90 -5.45
N ILE A 167 -14.19 1.43 -6.41
CA ILE A 167 -15.63 1.72 -6.31
C ILE A 167 -16.44 0.54 -5.79
N ARG A 168 -16.09 -0.69 -6.16
CA ARG A 168 -16.78 -1.92 -5.71
C ARG A 168 -16.58 -2.22 -4.23
N GLY A 169 -15.62 -1.59 -3.56
CA GLY A 169 -15.39 -1.72 -2.12
C GLY A 169 -16.33 -0.87 -1.26
N TRP A 170 -17.13 0.01 -1.86
CA TRP A 170 -17.93 1.00 -1.16
C TRP A 170 -19.41 0.85 -1.51
N PRO A 171 -20.31 0.96 -0.51
CA PRO A 171 -21.77 0.93 -0.76
C PRO A 171 -22.21 2.07 -1.68
N ASP A 172 -21.64 3.27 -1.46
CA ASP A 172 -21.90 4.47 -2.23
C ASP A 172 -20.72 5.45 -2.17
N LEU A 173 -20.75 6.47 -3.03
CA LEU A 173 -19.68 7.46 -3.12
C LEU A 173 -19.68 8.47 -1.96
N ASP A 174 -20.81 8.72 -1.29
CA ASP A 174 -20.89 9.69 -0.22
C ASP A 174 -20.22 9.14 1.05
N LEU A 175 -20.43 7.86 1.34
CA LEU A 175 -19.67 7.18 2.38
C LEU A 175 -18.17 7.18 2.06
N ALA A 176 -17.79 6.87 0.83
CA ALA A 176 -16.37 6.89 0.42
C ALA A 176 -15.76 8.29 0.63
N ARG A 177 -16.43 9.37 0.17
CA ARG A 177 -15.97 10.76 0.37
C ARG A 177 -15.81 11.12 1.84
N THR A 178 -16.74 10.67 2.68
CA THR A 178 -16.69 10.91 4.14
C THR A 178 -15.48 10.23 4.75
N VAL A 179 -15.26 8.94 4.46
CA VAL A 179 -14.15 8.16 4.99
C VAL A 179 -12.79 8.69 4.47
N PHE A 180 -12.72 9.12 3.21
CA PHE A 180 -11.50 9.73 2.65
C PHE A 180 -11.15 11.03 3.38
N ARG A 181 -12.13 11.88 3.67
CA ARG A 181 -11.89 13.10 4.46
C ARG A 181 -11.31 12.77 5.83
N GLU A 182 -11.92 11.82 6.55
CA GLU A 182 -11.44 11.38 7.86
C GLU A 182 -10.05 10.77 7.80
N ALA A 183 -9.76 10.00 6.75
CA ALA A 183 -8.43 9.41 6.53
C ALA A 183 -7.37 10.49 6.26
N PHE A 184 -7.68 11.50 5.44
CA PHE A 184 -6.78 12.63 5.19
C PHE A 184 -6.50 13.46 6.46
N GLU A 185 -7.48 13.62 7.37
CA GLU A 185 -7.30 14.31 8.64
C GLU A 185 -6.37 13.52 9.59
N VAL A 186 -6.41 12.20 9.54
CA VAL A 186 -5.57 11.34 10.37
C VAL A 186 -4.18 11.15 9.79
N ALA A 187 -4.02 11.16 8.47
CA ALA A 187 -2.76 10.90 7.82
C ALA A 187 -1.79 12.10 7.90
N ASP A 188 -0.52 11.82 8.20
CA ASP A 188 0.59 12.78 8.07
C ASP A 188 1.05 12.89 6.62
N ILE A 189 0.98 11.77 5.88
CA ILE A 189 1.36 11.64 4.48
C ILE A 189 0.19 11.04 3.72
N ALA A 190 -0.34 11.76 2.72
CA ALA A 190 -1.31 11.22 1.78
C ALA A 190 -0.65 10.93 0.44
N LEU A 191 -0.78 9.69 -0.03
CA LEU A 191 -0.32 9.23 -1.33
C LEU A 191 -1.54 9.04 -2.24
N ALA A 192 -1.97 10.09 -2.89
CA ALA A 192 -3.16 10.10 -3.73
C ALA A 192 -2.82 9.93 -5.21
N SER A 193 -3.81 9.53 -6.01
CA SER A 193 -3.74 9.61 -7.47
C SER A 193 -4.96 10.33 -8.05
N VAL A 194 -4.77 10.97 -9.18
CA VAL A 194 -5.85 11.58 -9.95
C VAL A 194 -6.89 10.51 -10.33
N GLU A 195 -6.45 9.32 -10.72
CA GLU A 195 -7.30 8.20 -11.10
C GLU A 195 -8.21 7.71 -9.96
N ASP A 196 -7.73 7.76 -8.72
CA ASP A 196 -8.52 7.38 -7.55
C ASP A 196 -9.51 8.49 -7.12
N LEU A 197 -9.10 9.74 -7.24
CA LEU A 197 -9.91 10.87 -6.76
C LEU A 197 -10.98 11.34 -7.75
N LEU A 198 -10.74 11.24 -9.07
CA LEU A 198 -11.71 11.66 -10.08
C LEU A 198 -13.06 10.94 -9.98
N PRO A 199 -13.18 9.63 -9.69
CA PRO A 199 -14.47 9.01 -9.47
C PRO A 199 -15.23 9.55 -8.26
N LEU A 200 -14.51 10.05 -7.25
CA LEU A 200 -15.10 10.66 -6.05
C LEU A 200 -15.47 12.14 -6.29
N PHE A 201 -14.66 12.86 -7.06
CA PHE A 201 -14.74 14.32 -7.25
C PHE A 201 -14.69 14.65 -8.75
N SER A 202 -15.66 14.14 -9.51
CA SER A 202 -15.70 14.27 -10.98
C SER A 202 -15.65 15.73 -11.44
N GLY A 203 -14.88 15.97 -12.50
CA GLY A 203 -14.74 17.30 -13.11
C GLY A 203 -13.85 18.27 -12.35
N GLU A 204 -13.18 17.86 -11.28
CA GLU A 204 -12.25 18.73 -10.57
C GLU A 204 -10.86 18.74 -11.22
N SER A 205 -10.22 19.92 -11.22
CA SER A 205 -8.82 20.08 -11.63
C SER A 205 -7.87 19.48 -10.59
N ASN A 206 -6.60 19.24 -10.99
CA ASN A 206 -5.56 18.75 -10.07
C ASN A 206 -5.39 19.65 -8.84
N ASP A 207 -5.51 20.97 -8.99
CA ASP A 207 -5.43 21.92 -7.87
C ASP A 207 -6.59 21.74 -6.89
N ARG A 208 -7.80 21.50 -7.40
CA ARG A 208 -8.97 21.22 -6.57
C ARG A 208 -8.88 19.87 -5.89
N LEU A 209 -8.44 18.84 -6.59
CA LEU A 209 -8.17 17.52 -6.01
C LEU A 209 -7.11 17.60 -4.90
N MET A 210 -6.02 18.34 -5.14
CA MET A 210 -4.99 18.58 -4.12
C MET A 210 -5.55 19.34 -2.91
N ALA A 211 -6.45 20.30 -3.11
CA ALA A 211 -7.09 21.03 -2.01
C ALA A 211 -8.02 20.16 -1.14
N ARG A 212 -8.52 19.03 -1.66
CA ARG A 212 -9.30 18.04 -0.89
C ARG A 212 -8.45 17.27 0.11
N ILE A 213 -7.16 17.14 -0.14
CA ILE A 213 -6.24 16.41 0.72
C ILE A 213 -5.82 17.33 1.85
N THR A 214 -6.26 17.07 3.07
CA THR A 214 -5.97 17.92 4.25
C THR A 214 -4.69 17.52 4.98
N SER A 215 -4.12 16.36 4.66
CA SER A 215 -2.87 15.88 5.26
C SER A 215 -1.73 16.89 5.12
N PRO A 216 -0.87 17.07 6.12
CA PRO A 216 0.26 18.02 6.08
C PRO A 216 1.20 17.83 4.89
N GLU A 217 1.46 16.57 4.52
CA GLU A 217 2.23 16.19 3.35
C GLU A 217 1.32 15.43 2.38
N ALA A 218 1.26 15.87 1.13
CA ALA A 218 0.42 15.27 0.10
C ALA A 218 1.19 15.06 -1.19
N VAL A 219 1.03 13.87 -1.76
CA VAL A 219 1.51 13.52 -3.10
C VAL A 219 0.29 13.19 -3.95
N LEU A 220 0.11 13.90 -5.06
CA LEU A 220 -0.91 13.60 -6.07
C LEU A 220 -0.23 13.05 -7.32
N LYS A 221 -0.28 11.73 -7.49
CA LYS A 221 0.20 11.02 -8.69
C LYS A 221 -0.71 11.40 -9.86
N LEU A 222 -0.11 11.79 -10.99
CA LEU A 222 -0.83 12.22 -12.20
C LEU A 222 -1.01 11.04 -13.16
N SER A 223 -1.83 11.22 -14.19
CA SER A 223 -2.03 10.21 -15.24
C SER A 223 -0.77 10.02 -16.10
N GLU A 224 0.04 11.07 -16.26
CA GLU A 224 1.41 10.98 -16.79
C GLU A 224 2.40 10.55 -15.69
N PRO A 225 3.62 10.07 -16.04
CA PRO A 225 4.64 9.71 -15.06
C PRO A 225 5.21 10.91 -14.29
N ALA A 226 4.37 11.55 -13.48
CA ALA A 226 4.68 12.71 -12.67
C ALA A 226 3.79 12.72 -11.41
N CYS A 227 4.16 13.51 -10.42
CA CYS A 227 3.32 13.82 -9.28
C CYS A 227 3.47 15.28 -8.85
N ILE A 228 2.48 15.80 -8.15
CA ILE A 228 2.57 17.06 -7.42
C ILE A 228 2.80 16.74 -5.96
N VAL A 229 3.83 17.28 -5.35
CA VAL A 229 4.12 17.14 -3.93
C VAL A 229 3.79 18.47 -3.25
N ARG A 230 2.97 18.44 -2.21
CA ARG A 230 2.67 19.59 -1.34
C ARG A 230 3.19 19.31 0.06
N PHE A 231 3.97 20.24 0.59
CA PHE A 231 4.54 20.19 1.93
C PHE A 231 4.83 21.60 2.44
N GLU A 232 4.52 21.91 3.70
CA GLU A 232 4.73 23.23 4.34
C GLU A 232 4.20 24.43 3.50
N GLY A 233 3.02 24.24 2.88
CA GLY A 233 2.37 25.27 2.07
C GLY A 233 2.94 25.44 0.67
N ALA A 234 4.05 24.81 0.32
CA ALA A 234 4.63 24.82 -1.02
C ALA A 234 4.23 23.60 -1.84
N SER A 235 4.06 23.77 -3.15
CA SER A 235 3.78 22.67 -4.09
C SER A 235 4.85 22.63 -5.17
N CYS A 236 5.28 21.41 -5.52
CA CYS A 236 6.30 21.18 -6.54
C CYS A 236 5.89 19.98 -7.41
N ALA A 237 5.95 20.15 -8.74
CA ALA A 237 5.80 19.04 -9.67
C ALA A 237 7.11 18.25 -9.79
N VAL A 238 7.01 16.94 -9.70
CA VAL A 238 8.15 16.01 -9.82
C VAL A 238 7.83 15.03 -10.94
N LYS A 239 8.62 15.08 -12.01
CA LYS A 239 8.49 14.14 -13.14
C LYS A 239 9.37 12.91 -12.90
N ALA A 240 8.91 11.77 -13.39
CA ALA A 240 9.74 10.59 -13.50
C ALA A 240 10.86 10.83 -14.54
N GLU A 241 12.00 10.18 -14.35
CA GLU A 241 13.03 10.13 -15.38
C GLU A 241 12.53 9.29 -16.57
N PRO A 242 12.94 9.62 -17.81
CA PRO A 242 12.56 8.83 -18.97
C PRO A 242 12.99 7.35 -18.81
N MET A 243 12.06 6.46 -19.08
CA MET A 243 12.34 5.02 -19.04
C MET A 243 13.10 4.60 -20.30
N THR A 244 14.07 3.68 -20.11
CA THR A 244 14.84 3.09 -21.22
C THR A 244 14.27 1.74 -21.69
N ALA A 245 13.36 1.15 -20.91
CA ALA A 245 12.70 -0.12 -21.21
C ALA A 245 11.18 0.10 -21.37
N PRO A 246 10.49 -0.74 -22.16
CA PRO A 246 9.06 -0.64 -22.35
C PRO A 246 8.28 -1.01 -21.08
N VAL A 247 7.08 -0.46 -20.93
CA VAL A 247 6.13 -0.88 -19.92
C VAL A 247 5.59 -2.27 -20.25
N VAL A 248 5.71 -3.19 -19.29
CA VAL A 248 5.25 -4.59 -19.39
C VAL A 248 3.96 -4.79 -18.58
N ASP A 249 3.95 -4.29 -17.35
CA ASP A 249 2.84 -4.47 -16.42
C ASP A 249 2.80 -3.33 -15.40
N THR A 250 1.67 -2.62 -15.28
CA THR A 250 1.53 -1.49 -14.35
C THR A 250 1.10 -1.92 -12.93
N THR A 251 0.95 -3.21 -12.68
CA THR A 251 0.57 -3.74 -11.37
C THR A 251 1.61 -3.33 -10.33
N ALA A 252 1.15 -2.85 -9.18
CA ALA A 252 1.95 -2.36 -8.06
C ALA A 252 2.87 -1.15 -8.35
N ALA A 253 2.67 -0.42 -9.46
CA ALA A 253 3.39 0.84 -9.69
C ALA A 253 3.15 1.84 -8.54
N GLY A 254 1.90 2.01 -8.10
CA GLY A 254 1.51 2.83 -6.96
C GLY A 254 2.10 2.33 -5.65
N ASP A 255 2.00 1.01 -5.39
CA ASP A 255 2.47 0.38 -4.15
C ASP A 255 3.99 0.52 -3.99
N SER A 256 4.73 0.29 -5.07
CA SER A 256 6.19 0.44 -5.09
C SER A 256 6.63 1.90 -4.96
N PHE A 257 5.91 2.83 -5.61
CA PHE A 257 6.12 4.27 -5.40
C PHE A 257 5.92 4.61 -3.92
N ALA A 258 4.82 4.16 -3.30
CA ALA A 258 4.52 4.39 -1.89
C ALA A 258 5.64 3.87 -0.98
N ALA A 259 6.10 2.64 -1.21
CA ALA A 259 7.17 2.03 -0.42
C ALA A 259 8.47 2.86 -0.47
N ALA A 260 8.93 3.23 -1.68
CA ALA A 260 10.16 4.00 -1.83
C ALA A 260 10.03 5.44 -1.31
N TYR A 261 8.86 6.07 -1.49
CA TYR A 261 8.56 7.37 -0.92
C TYR A 261 8.65 7.35 0.60
N ILE A 262 7.89 6.45 1.25
CA ILE A 262 7.86 6.29 2.70
C ILE A 262 9.26 5.99 3.24
N PHE A 263 9.97 5.03 2.63
CA PHE A 263 11.32 4.66 3.06
C PHE A 263 12.29 5.86 3.02
N ALA A 264 12.28 6.62 1.93
CA ALA A 264 13.11 7.82 1.79
C ALA A 264 12.74 8.90 2.83
N ARG A 265 11.44 9.12 3.09
CA ARG A 265 10.97 10.06 4.13
C ARG A 265 11.41 9.64 5.53
N LEU A 266 11.36 8.36 5.83
CA LEU A 266 11.83 7.81 7.11
C LEU A 266 13.35 7.88 7.26
N ALA A 267 14.08 7.83 6.14
CA ALA A 267 15.54 8.05 6.10
C ALA A 267 15.93 9.56 6.14
N GLY A 268 14.98 10.48 6.30
CA GLY A 268 15.24 11.91 6.41
C GLY A 268 15.31 12.67 5.07
N ALA A 269 15.00 12.03 3.95
CA ALA A 269 14.95 12.71 2.67
C ALA A 269 13.79 13.72 2.61
N GLY A 270 13.98 14.86 1.95
CA GLY A 270 12.89 15.81 1.66
C GLY A 270 11.84 15.22 0.71
N PRO A 271 10.58 15.75 0.71
CA PRO A 271 9.47 15.17 -0.04
C PRO A 271 9.72 15.04 -1.56
N VAL A 272 10.39 16.01 -2.16
CA VAL A 272 10.76 15.97 -3.60
C VAL A 272 11.76 14.84 -3.89
N ALA A 273 12.76 14.65 -3.04
CA ALA A 273 13.73 13.56 -3.18
C ALA A 273 13.06 12.20 -2.97
N ALA A 274 12.11 12.10 -2.02
CA ALA A 274 11.31 10.92 -1.79
C ALA A 274 10.42 10.59 -3.01
N ALA A 275 9.79 11.59 -3.64
CA ALA A 275 9.00 11.39 -4.86
C ALA A 275 9.87 10.87 -6.02
N ARG A 276 11.09 11.37 -6.19
CA ARG A 276 12.05 10.83 -7.16
C ARG A 276 12.41 9.38 -6.87
N ALA A 277 12.60 9.01 -5.60
CA ALA A 277 12.84 7.61 -5.21
C ALA A 277 11.62 6.73 -5.53
N GLY A 278 10.40 7.22 -5.26
CA GLY A 278 9.15 6.58 -5.64
C GLY A 278 9.07 6.32 -7.15
N HIS A 279 9.31 7.35 -7.96
CA HIS A 279 9.31 7.20 -9.43
C HIS A 279 10.36 6.20 -9.92
N ARG A 280 11.59 6.22 -9.38
CA ARG A 280 12.63 5.26 -9.79
C ARG A 280 12.21 3.81 -9.54
N LEU A 281 11.68 3.50 -8.37
CA LEU A 281 11.24 2.14 -8.07
C LEU A 281 10.03 1.76 -8.93
N ALA A 282 9.02 2.62 -9.06
CA ALA A 282 7.86 2.38 -9.89
C ALA A 282 8.25 2.14 -11.36
N SER A 283 9.17 2.94 -11.91
CA SER A 283 9.69 2.76 -13.28
C SER A 283 10.37 1.40 -13.47
N SER A 284 11.08 0.90 -12.45
CA SER A 284 11.66 -0.47 -12.51
C SER A 284 10.57 -1.53 -12.44
N VAL A 285 9.55 -1.33 -11.60
CA VAL A 285 8.46 -2.30 -11.41
C VAL A 285 7.64 -2.47 -12.68
N VAL A 286 7.27 -1.39 -13.35
CA VAL A 286 6.43 -1.48 -14.56
C VAL A 286 7.13 -2.12 -15.76
N CYS A 287 8.44 -2.31 -15.73
CA CYS A 287 9.20 -3.03 -16.76
C CYS A 287 9.17 -4.56 -16.59
N HIS A 288 8.48 -5.07 -15.56
CA HIS A 288 8.43 -6.51 -15.26
C HIS A 288 6.99 -7.00 -15.11
N PRO A 289 6.71 -8.28 -15.36
CA PRO A 289 5.38 -8.84 -15.14
C PRO A 289 5.09 -9.04 -13.65
N GLY A 290 3.85 -8.75 -13.22
CA GLY A 290 3.36 -8.97 -11.87
C GLY A 290 3.72 -7.86 -10.88
N ALA A 291 3.21 -8.00 -9.65
CA ALA A 291 3.33 -6.97 -8.63
C ALA A 291 4.73 -6.90 -7.99
N ILE A 292 5.41 -8.03 -7.86
CA ILE A 292 6.70 -8.15 -7.17
C ILE A 292 7.78 -8.58 -8.17
N ILE A 293 8.66 -7.65 -8.48
CA ILE A 293 9.75 -7.88 -9.44
C ILE A 293 10.88 -8.74 -8.84
N PRO A 294 11.75 -9.38 -9.67
CA PRO A 294 12.94 -10.06 -9.15
C PRO A 294 13.81 -9.13 -8.30
N ARG A 295 14.40 -9.65 -7.22
CA ARG A 295 15.30 -8.86 -6.36
C ARG A 295 16.47 -8.23 -7.13
N SER A 296 16.96 -8.90 -8.15
CA SER A 296 18.03 -8.40 -9.04
C SER A 296 17.62 -7.19 -9.88
N ALA A 297 16.31 -6.97 -10.06
CA ALA A 297 15.76 -5.84 -10.81
C ALA A 297 15.46 -4.63 -9.91
N MET A 298 15.65 -4.75 -8.59
CA MET A 298 15.51 -3.60 -7.69
C MET A 298 16.57 -2.55 -8.05
N PRO A 299 16.18 -1.25 -8.16
CA PRO A 299 17.15 -0.20 -8.42
C PRO A 299 18.18 -0.14 -7.27
N THR A 300 19.45 0.03 -7.63
CA THR A 300 20.50 0.25 -6.63
C THR A 300 20.22 1.52 -5.86
N ASN A 301 20.15 1.41 -4.54
CA ASN A 301 19.89 2.55 -3.65
C ASN A 301 21.10 3.49 -3.63
N ASN A 302 21.18 4.40 -4.57
CA ASN A 302 22.04 5.59 -4.50
C ASN A 302 21.31 6.72 -3.76
N THR A 303 20.75 6.45 -2.58
CA THR A 303 20.24 7.52 -1.71
C THR A 303 21.44 8.17 -1.04
N PRO A 304 21.70 9.48 -1.21
CA PRO A 304 22.72 10.19 -0.44
C PRO A 304 22.37 10.05 1.06
N GLY A 305 23.15 9.28 1.82
CA GLY A 305 22.93 9.00 3.24
C GLY A 305 23.20 7.57 3.67
N GLN A 306 23.10 6.58 2.81
CA GLN A 306 23.35 5.17 3.20
C GLN A 306 24.84 4.76 3.30
N ALA A 307 25.78 5.62 2.93
CA ALA A 307 27.22 5.34 3.08
C ALA A 307 27.70 5.25 4.56
N ALA A 308 26.84 5.58 5.54
CA ALA A 308 27.23 5.65 6.95
C ALA A 308 26.88 4.41 7.80
N PHE A 309 26.20 3.39 7.27
CA PHE A 309 25.72 2.25 8.07
C PHE A 309 26.34 0.88 7.76
N ARG A 310 27.38 0.81 6.93
CA ARG A 310 28.23 -0.40 6.94
C ARG A 310 29.22 -0.31 8.11
N LYS A 311 28.80 -0.71 9.31
CA LYS A 311 29.75 -1.12 10.32
C LYS A 311 30.46 -2.37 9.82
N VAL A 312 31.73 -2.20 9.45
CA VAL A 312 32.71 -3.27 9.32
C VAL A 312 32.78 -3.96 10.69
N SER A 313 32.25 -5.17 10.76
CA SER A 313 32.60 -6.10 11.84
C SER A 313 33.89 -6.79 11.41
N ALA A 314 34.97 -6.41 12.09
CA ALA A 314 36.20 -7.20 12.14
C ALA A 314 35.99 -8.40 13.08
#